data_07119d1b2a1660d4584434c0c4f75518
#
_entry.id   07119d1b2a1660d4584434c0c4f75518
#
_cell.length_a   1.000
_cell.length_b   1.000
_cell.length_c   1.000
_cell.angle_alpha   90.00
_cell.angle_beta   90.00
_cell.angle_gamma   90.00
#
_symmetry.space_group_name_H-M   'P 1'
#
loop_
_entity.id
_entity.type
_entity.pdbx_description
1 polymer ?
#
loop_
_entity_poly.entity_id
_entity_poly.type
_entity_poly.pdbx_seq_one_letter_code
_entity_poly.pdbx_strand_id
1 'polypeptide(L)'
;MIAQPDALIRSLLLDETFSALSLAERTAVQQRILTEIKGRMLEDIVLLETKLANPKKQVFVLQFPVGEFDMVVFDPEAGSCRIFEIKHSEEAVPQQYRHLIDEQKCAQTEHRYGPITGKFVLYRGESQVVEGIQYQNVEEYLRSLA
;
A
#
# COMPACT_ATOMS: atom_id res chain seq x y z
N MET A 1 6.50 -9.44 5.49
CA MET A 1 5.68 -10.46 6.18
C MET A 1 4.56 -9.75 6.92
N ILE A 2 3.35 -10.20 6.76
CA ILE A 2 2.18 -9.61 7.41
C ILE A 2 2.03 -10.25 8.78
N ALA A 3 1.90 -9.41 9.82
CA ALA A 3 1.55 -9.93 11.14
C ALA A 3 0.14 -10.51 11.09
N GLN A 4 -0.01 -11.74 11.52
CA GLN A 4 -1.32 -12.36 11.56
C GLN A 4 -2.19 -11.69 12.64
N PRO A 5 -3.47 -11.34 12.34
CA PRO A 5 -4.36 -10.69 13.29
C PRO A 5 -4.47 -11.42 14.63
N ASP A 6 -4.53 -12.76 14.58
CA ASP A 6 -4.62 -13.61 15.77
C ASP A 6 -3.42 -13.47 16.71
N ALA A 7 -2.22 -13.32 16.15
CA ALA A 7 -1.00 -13.16 16.93
C ALA A 7 -0.99 -11.83 17.68
N LEU A 8 -1.47 -10.76 17.05
CA LEU A 8 -1.59 -9.44 17.69
C LEU A 8 -2.59 -9.45 18.84
N ILE A 9 -3.76 -10.05 18.62
CA ILE A 9 -4.81 -10.16 19.63
C ILE A 9 -4.32 -10.99 20.82
N ARG A 10 -3.67 -12.11 20.57
CA ARG A 10 -3.10 -12.95 21.64
C ARG A 10 -2.03 -12.23 22.45
N SER A 11 -1.17 -11.48 21.77
CA SER A 11 -0.15 -10.67 22.43
C SER A 11 -0.76 -9.66 23.37
N LEU A 12 -1.84 -8.98 22.96
CA LEU A 12 -2.57 -8.03 23.82
C LEU A 12 -3.27 -8.69 25.01
N LEU A 13 -3.81 -9.90 24.80
CA LEU A 13 -4.45 -10.64 25.90
C LEU A 13 -3.47 -11.05 26.98
N LEU A 14 -2.21 -11.26 26.64
CA LEU A 14 -1.15 -11.61 27.58
C LEU A 14 -0.43 -10.39 28.17
N ASP A 15 -0.74 -9.18 27.69
CA ASP A 15 -0.10 -7.96 28.16
C ASP A 15 -0.85 -7.39 29.36
N GLU A 16 -0.19 -7.41 30.51
CA GLU A 16 -0.73 -6.84 31.76
C GLU A 16 -0.98 -5.33 31.64
N THR A 17 -0.15 -4.62 30.89
CA THR A 17 -0.31 -3.19 30.64
C THR A 17 -1.62 -2.91 29.92
N PHE A 18 -1.94 -3.69 28.89
CA PHE A 18 -3.21 -3.56 28.18
C PHE A 18 -4.40 -3.84 29.07
N SER A 19 -4.33 -4.88 29.91
CA SER A 19 -5.40 -5.24 30.85
C SER A 19 -5.65 -4.17 31.90
N ALA A 20 -4.62 -3.38 32.23
CA ALA A 20 -4.71 -2.29 33.22
C ALA A 20 -5.34 -1.01 32.64
N LEU A 21 -5.50 -0.90 31.32
CA LEU A 21 -6.13 0.25 30.68
C LEU A 21 -7.63 0.30 30.96
N SER A 22 -8.21 1.51 30.91
CA SER A 22 -9.66 1.68 30.93
C SER A 22 -10.31 1.07 29.70
N LEU A 23 -11.64 0.84 29.75
CA LEU A 23 -12.38 0.35 28.60
C LEU A 23 -12.24 1.29 27.40
N ALA A 24 -12.31 2.61 27.62
CA ALA A 24 -12.15 3.60 26.55
C ALA A 24 -10.76 3.51 25.89
N GLU A 25 -9.71 3.38 26.70
CA GLU A 25 -8.33 3.24 26.22
C GLU A 25 -8.13 1.93 25.44
N ARG A 26 -8.67 0.82 25.94
CA ARG A 26 -8.61 -0.46 25.24
C ARG A 26 -9.35 -0.42 23.90
N THR A 27 -10.50 0.23 23.85
CA THR A 27 -11.27 0.40 22.61
C THR A 27 -10.47 1.20 21.58
N ALA A 28 -9.79 2.27 22.02
CA ALA A 28 -8.95 3.08 21.13
C ALA A 28 -7.79 2.25 20.55
N VAL A 29 -7.14 1.41 21.35
CA VAL A 29 -6.07 0.52 20.89
C VAL A 29 -6.60 -0.50 19.88
N GLN A 30 -7.76 -1.10 20.15
CA GLN A 30 -8.41 -2.07 19.26
C GLN A 30 -8.78 -1.44 17.93
N GLN A 31 -9.28 -0.20 17.92
CA GLN A 31 -9.60 0.52 16.68
C GLN A 31 -8.36 0.79 15.83
N ARG A 32 -7.24 1.15 16.45
CA ARG A 32 -5.98 1.32 15.73
C ARG A 32 -5.50 0.04 15.09
N ILE A 33 -5.58 -1.09 15.79
CA ILE A 33 -5.19 -2.40 15.28
C ILE A 33 -6.06 -2.79 14.09
N LEU A 34 -7.39 -2.62 14.20
CA LEU A 34 -8.31 -2.92 13.11
C LEU A 34 -8.02 -2.08 11.87
N THR A 35 -7.75 -0.79 12.04
CA THR A 35 -7.42 0.10 10.92
C THR A 35 -6.12 -0.35 10.24
N GLU A 36 -5.10 -0.69 11.03
CA GLU A 36 -3.82 -1.17 10.51
C GLU A 36 -3.96 -2.50 9.77
N ILE A 37 -4.71 -3.44 10.32
CA ILE A 37 -4.99 -4.74 9.68
C ILE A 37 -5.73 -4.55 8.36
N LYS A 38 -6.76 -3.70 8.33
CA LYS A 38 -7.51 -3.42 7.10
C LYS A 38 -6.62 -2.82 6.01
N GLY A 39 -5.73 -1.91 6.39
CA GLY A 39 -4.76 -1.33 5.46
C GLY A 39 -3.85 -2.38 4.84
N ARG A 40 -3.28 -3.27 5.65
CA ARG A 40 -2.40 -4.35 5.19
C ARG A 40 -3.14 -5.37 4.33
N MET A 41 -4.36 -5.73 4.70
CA MET A 41 -5.19 -6.63 3.89
C MET A 41 -5.49 -6.04 2.52
N LEU A 42 -5.75 -4.75 2.45
CA LEU A 42 -5.99 -4.07 1.18
C LEU A 42 -4.75 -4.12 0.28
N GLU A 43 -3.58 -3.82 0.83
CA GLU A 43 -2.30 -3.91 0.10
C GLU A 43 -2.09 -5.32 -0.46
N ASP A 44 -2.33 -6.35 0.33
CA ASP A 44 -2.16 -7.73 -0.08
C ASP A 44 -3.13 -8.16 -1.17
N ILE A 45 -4.38 -7.76 -1.06
CA ILE A 45 -5.40 -8.05 -2.08
C ILE A 45 -5.00 -7.40 -3.40
N VAL A 46 -4.60 -6.13 -3.37
CA VAL A 46 -4.18 -5.42 -4.58
C VAL A 46 -2.96 -6.08 -5.21
N LEU A 47 -1.96 -6.43 -4.43
CA LEU A 47 -0.77 -7.14 -4.92
C LEU A 47 -1.12 -8.48 -5.56
N LEU A 48 -1.91 -9.29 -4.88
CA LEU A 48 -2.31 -10.61 -5.35
C LEU A 48 -3.10 -10.51 -6.65
N GLU A 49 -4.14 -9.68 -6.69
CA GLU A 49 -4.99 -9.55 -7.87
C GLU A 49 -4.23 -8.96 -9.06
N THR A 50 -3.33 -8.00 -8.82
CA THR A 50 -2.48 -7.44 -9.86
C THR A 50 -1.53 -8.51 -10.43
N LYS A 51 -0.94 -9.34 -9.58
CA LYS A 51 -0.10 -10.48 -10.00
C LYS A 51 -0.87 -11.45 -10.89
N LEU A 52 -2.04 -11.85 -10.44
CA LEU A 52 -2.87 -12.83 -11.17
C LEU A 52 -3.30 -12.29 -12.54
N ALA A 53 -3.60 -11.00 -12.61
CA ALA A 53 -4.01 -10.35 -13.86
C ALA A 53 -2.84 -10.10 -14.83
N ASN A 54 -1.60 -10.13 -14.36
CA ASN A 54 -0.41 -9.80 -15.14
C ASN A 54 0.67 -10.89 -15.02
N PRO A 55 0.42 -12.11 -15.51
CA PRO A 55 1.34 -13.23 -15.33
C PRO A 55 2.71 -13.06 -16.01
N LYS A 56 2.81 -12.15 -16.98
CA LYS A 56 4.06 -11.86 -17.69
C LYS A 56 4.83 -10.68 -17.08
N LYS A 57 4.26 -10.02 -16.09
CA LYS A 57 4.89 -8.89 -15.41
C LYS A 57 5.33 -9.29 -14.01
N GLN A 58 6.25 -8.53 -13.46
CA GLN A 58 6.67 -8.71 -12.08
C GLN A 58 5.95 -7.69 -11.20
N VAL A 59 5.31 -8.17 -10.14
CA VAL A 59 4.56 -7.35 -9.19
C VAL A 59 5.12 -7.61 -7.80
N PHE A 60 5.59 -6.55 -7.14
CA PHE A 60 6.30 -6.68 -5.86
C PHE A 60 6.27 -5.38 -5.06
N VAL A 61 6.57 -5.50 -3.76
CA VAL A 61 6.85 -4.36 -2.88
C VAL A 61 8.32 -4.00 -3.03
N LEU A 62 8.63 -2.72 -3.19
CA LEU A 62 10.02 -2.26 -3.27
C LEU A 62 10.38 -1.48 -2.01
N GLN A 63 11.26 -2.04 -1.20
CA GLN A 63 11.72 -1.44 0.05
C GLN A 63 12.99 -0.63 -0.15
N PHE A 64 13.07 0.50 0.57
CA PHE A 64 14.23 1.36 0.67
C PHE A 64 14.71 1.41 2.12
N PRO A 65 15.88 1.98 2.41
CA PRO A 65 16.31 2.15 3.80
C PRO A 65 15.28 2.95 4.64
N VAL A 66 14.59 3.91 4.02
CA VAL A 66 13.50 4.65 4.66
C VAL A 66 12.31 4.64 3.70
N GLY A 67 11.26 3.92 4.08
CA GLY A 67 10.02 3.83 3.30
C GLY A 67 10.05 2.75 2.22
N GLU A 68 8.96 2.71 1.47
CA GLU A 68 8.77 1.72 0.40
C GLU A 68 7.82 2.26 -0.67
N PHE A 69 7.83 1.64 -1.84
CA PHE A 69 6.69 1.68 -2.74
C PHE A 69 5.83 0.44 -2.43
N ASP A 70 4.56 0.66 -2.15
CA ASP A 70 3.64 -0.42 -1.76
C ASP A 70 3.49 -1.46 -2.87
N MET A 71 3.59 -1.04 -4.12
CA MET A 71 3.60 -1.95 -5.26
C MET A 71 4.38 -1.36 -6.43
N VAL A 72 5.19 -2.20 -7.06
CA VAL A 72 5.83 -1.91 -8.35
C VAL A 72 5.34 -2.96 -9.35
N VAL A 73 4.93 -2.51 -10.52
CA VAL A 73 4.60 -3.39 -11.65
C VAL A 73 5.65 -3.17 -12.73
N PHE A 74 6.54 -4.13 -12.88
CA PHE A 74 7.60 -4.11 -13.88
C PHE A 74 7.21 -4.95 -15.08
N ASP A 75 7.28 -4.35 -16.26
CA ASP A 75 7.07 -5.03 -17.54
C ASP A 75 8.44 -5.30 -18.18
N PRO A 76 8.95 -6.55 -18.12
CA PRO A 76 10.26 -6.87 -18.71
C PRO A 76 10.28 -6.73 -20.24
N GLU A 77 9.15 -6.94 -20.90
CA GLU A 77 9.04 -6.81 -22.35
C GLU A 77 9.16 -5.36 -22.80
N ALA A 78 8.46 -4.45 -22.11
CA ALA A 78 8.54 -3.02 -22.40
C ALA A 78 9.78 -2.35 -21.79
N GLY A 79 10.39 -2.96 -20.77
CA GLY A 79 11.51 -2.39 -20.04
C GLY A 79 11.14 -1.16 -19.24
N SER A 80 9.92 -1.11 -18.70
CA SER A 80 9.39 0.02 -17.94
C SER A 80 8.59 -0.45 -16.74
N CYS A 81 8.28 0.47 -15.83
CA CYS A 81 7.55 0.14 -14.62
C CYS A 81 6.53 1.21 -14.24
N ARG A 82 5.60 0.82 -13.38
CA ARG A 82 4.64 1.71 -12.71
C ARG A 82 4.79 1.54 -11.20
N ILE A 83 4.66 2.61 -10.47
CA ILE A 83 4.81 2.61 -9.01
C ILE A 83 3.51 3.06 -8.34
N PHE A 84 3.19 2.42 -7.21
CA PHE A 84 1.92 2.57 -6.53
C PHE A 84 2.09 2.71 -5.03
N GLU A 85 1.29 3.59 -4.45
CA GLU A 85 0.97 3.60 -3.02
C GLU A 85 -0.47 3.13 -2.84
N ILE A 86 -0.72 2.36 -1.80
CA ILE A 86 -2.04 1.79 -1.52
C ILE A 86 -2.48 2.28 -0.14
N LYS A 87 -3.60 2.99 -0.09
CA LYS A 87 -4.08 3.64 1.13
C LYS A 87 -5.53 3.30 1.42
N HIS A 88 -5.81 2.94 2.67
CA HIS A 88 -7.16 2.69 3.15
C HIS A 88 -7.81 4.01 3.62
N SER A 89 -7.85 4.99 2.73
CA SER A 89 -8.35 6.34 2.98
C SER A 89 -9.33 6.75 1.90
N GLU A 90 -10.30 7.58 2.26
CA GLU A 90 -11.26 8.17 1.33
C GLU A 90 -10.83 9.56 0.87
N GLU A 91 -9.85 10.16 1.55
CA GLU A 91 -9.36 11.51 1.24
C GLU A 91 -8.00 11.47 0.58
N ALA A 92 -7.78 12.37 -0.37
CA ALA A 92 -6.48 12.57 -1.01
C ALA A 92 -5.70 13.63 -0.22
N VAL A 93 -4.57 13.23 0.37
CA VAL A 93 -3.69 14.14 1.10
C VAL A 93 -2.25 13.98 0.62
N PRO A 94 -1.43 15.07 0.64
CA PRO A 94 -0.08 15.04 0.07
C PRO A 94 0.86 13.99 0.67
N GLN A 95 0.71 13.65 1.95
CA GLN A 95 1.55 12.65 2.61
C GLN A 95 1.46 11.27 1.96
N GLN A 96 0.38 10.97 1.25
CA GLN A 96 0.15 9.66 0.62
C GLN A 96 1.07 9.40 -0.56
N TYR A 97 1.58 10.44 -1.24
CA TYR A 97 2.43 10.28 -2.41
C TYR A 97 3.85 10.80 -2.23
N ARG A 98 4.25 11.12 -1.01
CA ARG A 98 5.59 11.66 -0.75
C ARG A 98 6.73 10.76 -1.24
N HIS A 99 6.56 9.44 -1.18
CA HIS A 99 7.55 8.49 -1.68
C HIS A 99 7.58 8.44 -3.20
N LEU A 100 6.43 8.63 -3.84
CA LEU A 100 6.30 8.60 -5.30
C LEU A 100 6.99 9.79 -5.98
N ILE A 101 7.19 10.89 -5.27
CA ILE A 101 7.88 12.08 -5.77
C ILE A 101 9.30 12.21 -5.25
N ASP A 102 9.79 11.27 -4.47
CA ASP A 102 11.15 11.23 -3.97
C ASP A 102 12.11 10.94 -5.13
N GLU A 103 12.92 11.90 -5.51
CA GLU A 103 13.80 11.81 -6.67
C GLU A 103 14.81 10.68 -6.58
N GLN A 104 15.38 10.42 -5.39
CA GLN A 104 16.33 9.35 -5.19
C GLN A 104 15.67 7.97 -5.35
N LYS A 105 14.51 7.78 -4.75
CA LYS A 105 13.76 6.53 -4.88
C LYS A 105 13.37 6.24 -6.31
N CYS A 106 12.87 7.26 -7.00
CA CYS A 106 12.51 7.16 -8.42
C CYS A 106 13.72 6.84 -9.28
N ALA A 107 14.86 7.52 -9.08
CA ALA A 107 16.08 7.28 -9.84
C ALA A 107 16.62 5.86 -9.64
N GLN A 108 16.66 5.38 -8.40
CA GLN A 108 17.09 4.01 -8.09
C GLN A 108 16.17 2.97 -8.74
N THR A 109 14.87 3.23 -8.73
CA THR A 109 13.87 2.35 -9.34
C THR A 109 14.05 2.31 -10.85
N GLU A 110 14.21 3.45 -11.49
CA GLU A 110 14.41 3.54 -12.93
C GLU A 110 15.72 2.89 -13.38
N HIS A 111 16.74 2.97 -12.56
CA HIS A 111 18.02 2.30 -12.85
C HIS A 111 17.87 0.77 -12.94
N ARG A 112 17.01 0.19 -12.12
CA ARG A 112 16.80 -1.27 -12.05
C ARG A 112 15.67 -1.77 -12.95
N TYR A 113 14.61 -0.99 -13.11
CA TYR A 113 13.36 -1.44 -13.72
C TYR A 113 12.91 -0.61 -14.91
N GLY A 114 13.76 0.31 -15.37
CA GLY A 114 13.46 1.18 -16.51
C GLY A 114 12.57 2.37 -16.14
N PRO A 115 12.20 3.16 -17.15
CA PRO A 115 11.41 4.38 -16.92
C PRO A 115 10.12 4.11 -16.15
N ILE A 116 9.82 5.00 -15.21
CA ILE A 116 8.53 4.99 -14.51
C ILE A 116 7.50 5.66 -15.42
N THR A 117 6.56 4.88 -15.91
CA THR A 117 5.53 5.35 -16.86
C THR A 117 4.26 5.84 -16.17
N GLY A 118 4.11 5.60 -14.87
CA GLY A 118 2.96 6.07 -14.11
C GLY A 118 3.21 5.99 -12.61
N LYS A 119 2.63 6.95 -11.90
CA LYS A 119 2.67 7.03 -10.43
C LYS A 119 1.25 7.12 -9.93
N PHE A 120 0.87 6.16 -9.08
CA PHE A 120 -0.52 5.96 -8.67
C PHE A 120 -0.66 5.90 -7.15
N VAL A 121 -1.74 6.48 -6.66
CA VAL A 121 -2.25 6.20 -5.31
C VAL A 121 -3.58 5.49 -5.49
N LEU A 122 -3.66 4.25 -5.02
CA LEU A 122 -4.91 3.50 -4.96
C LEU A 122 -5.52 3.73 -3.58
N TYR A 123 -6.73 4.26 -3.55
CA TYR A 123 -7.39 4.63 -2.30
C TYR A 123 -8.92 4.43 -2.43
N ARG A 124 -9.67 4.78 -1.41
CA ARG A 124 -11.13 4.55 -1.40
C ARG A 124 -11.95 5.74 -1.85
N GLY A 125 -11.31 6.84 -2.24
CA GLY A 125 -11.98 8.03 -2.76
C GLY A 125 -12.17 7.99 -4.28
N GLU A 126 -12.61 9.10 -4.84
CA GLU A 126 -12.84 9.25 -6.27
C GLU A 126 -11.55 9.35 -7.06
N SER A 127 -11.55 8.80 -8.27
CA SER A 127 -10.42 8.91 -9.18
C SER A 127 -10.19 10.35 -9.61
N GLN A 128 -8.95 10.84 -9.49
CA GLN A 128 -8.57 12.20 -9.82
C GLN A 128 -7.05 12.27 -10.06
N VAL A 129 -6.57 13.40 -10.58
CA VAL A 129 -5.14 13.66 -10.73
C VAL A 129 -4.73 14.82 -9.82
N VAL A 130 -3.70 14.59 -8.99
CA VAL A 130 -3.17 15.61 -8.05
C VAL A 130 -1.67 15.69 -8.24
N GLU A 131 -1.18 16.86 -8.64
CA GLU A 131 0.28 17.12 -8.83
C GLU A 131 0.98 16.06 -9.71
N GLY A 132 0.32 15.63 -10.77
CA GLY A 132 0.85 14.60 -11.67
C GLY A 132 0.74 13.17 -11.16
N ILE A 133 0.25 12.97 -9.95
CA ILE A 133 -0.03 11.65 -9.37
C ILE A 133 -1.46 11.26 -9.70
N GLN A 134 -1.65 10.05 -10.20
CA GLN A 134 -2.97 9.53 -10.52
C GLN A 134 -3.57 8.86 -9.29
N TYR A 135 -4.55 9.51 -8.68
CA TYR A 135 -5.38 8.90 -7.65
C TYR A 135 -6.46 8.08 -8.32
N GLN A 136 -6.54 6.82 -7.97
CA GLN A 136 -7.49 5.90 -8.54
C GLN A 136 -8.27 5.18 -7.43
N ASN A 137 -9.59 5.11 -7.60
CA ASN A 137 -10.42 4.34 -6.67
C ASN A 137 -10.02 2.87 -6.73
N VAL A 138 -9.72 2.29 -5.57
CA VAL A 138 -9.17 0.93 -5.49
C VAL A 138 -10.17 -0.13 -5.96
N GLU A 139 -11.46 0.06 -5.74
CA GLU A 139 -12.48 -0.88 -6.24
C GLU A 139 -12.57 -0.86 -7.76
N GLU A 140 -12.53 0.35 -8.35
CA GLU A 140 -12.51 0.51 -9.80
C GLU A 140 -11.26 -0.14 -10.40
N TYR A 141 -10.11 0.06 -9.75
CA TYR A 141 -8.86 -0.59 -10.16
C TYR A 141 -9.00 -2.11 -10.16
N LEU A 142 -9.48 -2.69 -9.07
CA LEU A 142 -9.64 -4.14 -8.95
C LEU A 142 -10.62 -4.69 -10.01
N ARG A 143 -11.70 -3.99 -10.29
CA ARG A 143 -12.63 -4.36 -11.36
C ARG A 143 -11.98 -4.31 -12.74
N SER A 144 -11.07 -3.37 -12.96
CA SER A 144 -10.35 -3.24 -14.24
C SER A 144 -9.41 -4.41 -14.53
N LEU A 145 -9.03 -5.17 -13.51
CA LEU A 145 -8.15 -6.33 -13.64
C LEU A 145 -8.89 -7.60 -14.11
N ALA A 146 -10.19 -7.59 -14.03
CA ALA A 146 -11.00 -8.76 -14.40
C ALA A 146 -11.07 -8.98 -15.92
#